data_be5a019ece94741447d0f4ffadb5266e
#
_entry.id   be5a019ece94741447d0f4ffadb5266e
#
_cell.length_a   1.000
_cell.length_b   1.000
_cell.length_c   1.000
_cell.angle_alpha   90.00
_cell.angle_beta   90.00
_cell.angle_gamma   90.00
#
_symmetry.space_group_name_H-M   'P 1'
#
loop_
_entity.id
_entity.type
_entity.pdbx_description
1 polymer ?
#
loop_
_entity_poly.entity_id
_entity_poly.type
_entity_poly.pdbx_seq_one_letter_code
_entity_poly.pdbx_strand_id
1 'polypeptide(L)'
;MRVGASAFSWLLFAFCFTLLLLVAASIVGLGATNCATGGPFDVRTPCPDASWLIMVPLPLAIGALAVGAYLGGGFGTPLTTWAFPLTFLGFGIAFFIGAFAAGVGWGFLVCGALFLVMGAIPAAIFLWRDPRRAIVGTVDIRGRRFAPGPRARRGLVPSEEPEPAGTLVPTVADGVRSLLIAIAAAAIGVVLAQLLVNAIG
;
A
#
# COMPACT_ATOMS: atom_id res chain seq x y z
N MET A 1 -18.66 -11.74 4.45
CA MET A 1 -17.36 -11.73 5.14
C MET A 1 -16.20 -11.26 4.25
N ARG A 2 -16.02 -11.75 3.03
CA ARG A 2 -14.87 -11.40 2.15
C ARG A 2 -14.79 -9.92 1.77
N VAL A 3 -15.93 -9.27 1.47
CA VAL A 3 -15.97 -7.82 1.17
C VAL A 3 -15.47 -7.01 2.37
N GLY A 4 -15.98 -7.33 3.56
CA GLY A 4 -15.56 -6.65 4.79
C GLY A 4 -14.08 -6.85 5.09
N ALA A 5 -13.54 -8.05 4.91
CA ALA A 5 -12.12 -8.33 5.11
C ALA A 5 -11.24 -7.57 4.11
N SER A 6 -11.63 -7.52 2.83
CA SER A 6 -10.90 -6.74 1.83
C SER A 6 -10.94 -5.24 2.12
N ALA A 7 -12.12 -4.70 2.44
CA ALA A 7 -12.28 -3.30 2.81
C ALA A 7 -11.48 -2.95 4.07
N PHE A 8 -11.55 -3.78 5.11
CA PHE A 8 -10.80 -3.59 6.35
C PHE A 8 -9.28 -3.60 6.11
N SER A 9 -8.78 -4.51 5.27
CA SER A 9 -7.35 -4.57 4.93
C SER A 9 -6.89 -3.27 4.25
N TRP A 10 -7.65 -2.77 3.27
CA TRP A 10 -7.33 -1.52 2.58
C TRP A 10 -7.41 -0.31 3.51
N LEU A 11 -8.43 -0.26 4.37
CA LEU A 11 -8.58 0.79 5.38
C LEU A 11 -7.37 0.81 6.33
N LEU A 12 -7.05 -0.33 6.91
CA LEU A 12 -5.95 -0.45 7.87
C LEU A 12 -4.60 -0.14 7.22
N PHE A 13 -4.36 -0.64 6.01
CA PHE A 13 -3.14 -0.35 5.27
C PHE A 13 -3.00 1.16 4.98
N ALA A 14 -4.05 1.80 4.44
CA ALA A 14 -4.02 3.22 4.12
C ALA A 14 -3.89 4.10 5.39
N PHE A 15 -4.55 3.73 6.47
CA PHE A 15 -4.41 4.38 7.78
C PHE A 15 -2.96 4.33 8.27
N CYS A 16 -2.36 3.14 8.33
CA CYS A 16 -0.99 2.96 8.80
C CYS A 16 0.03 3.68 7.91
N PHE A 17 -0.15 3.59 6.59
CA PHE A 17 0.74 4.22 5.63
C PHE A 17 0.67 5.76 5.70
N THR A 18 -0.54 6.31 5.85
CA THR A 18 -0.74 7.76 6.03
C THR A 18 -0.13 8.24 7.33
N LEU A 19 -0.33 7.53 8.43
CA LEU A 19 0.33 7.86 9.71
C LEU A 19 1.85 7.92 9.55
N LEU A 20 2.44 6.89 8.91
CA LEU A 20 3.87 6.84 8.68
C LEU A 20 4.37 8.06 7.89
N LEU A 21 3.67 8.43 6.82
CA LEU A 21 4.03 9.58 5.99
C LEU A 21 3.87 10.91 6.74
N LEU A 22 2.78 11.10 7.48
CA LEU A 22 2.52 12.33 8.22
C LEU A 22 3.55 12.54 9.34
N VAL A 23 3.86 11.50 10.11
CA VAL A 23 4.85 11.57 11.18
C VAL A 23 6.26 11.76 10.61
N ALA A 24 6.60 11.07 9.51
CA ALA A 24 7.87 11.30 8.82
C ALA A 24 7.99 12.74 8.30
N ALA A 25 6.91 13.29 7.72
CA ALA A 25 6.88 14.67 7.24
C ALA A 25 7.03 15.68 8.37
N SER A 26 6.44 15.45 9.55
CA SER A 26 6.61 16.34 10.72
C SER A 26 8.05 16.38 11.20
N ILE A 27 8.76 15.26 11.21
CA ILE A 27 10.18 15.18 11.55
C ILE A 27 11.05 15.95 10.54
N VAL A 28 10.79 15.77 9.25
CA VAL A 28 11.52 16.47 8.18
C VAL A 28 11.21 17.98 8.19
N GLY A 29 9.95 18.36 8.44
CA GLY A 29 9.52 19.76 8.47
C GLY A 29 10.16 20.59 9.60
N LEU A 30 10.62 19.95 10.68
CA LEU A 30 11.37 20.61 11.75
C LEU A 30 12.85 20.88 11.41
N GLY A 31 13.28 20.60 10.18
CA GLY A 31 14.70 20.66 9.82
C GLY A 31 15.56 19.63 10.55
N ALA A 32 14.93 18.72 11.27
CA ALA A 32 15.58 17.74 12.11
C ALA A 32 15.86 16.46 11.35
N THR A 33 16.89 16.50 10.52
CA THR A 33 17.51 15.24 10.07
C THR A 33 18.10 14.43 11.24
N ASN A 34 18.20 15.03 12.43
CA ASN A 34 18.82 14.46 13.63
C ASN A 34 18.07 14.83 14.92
N CYS A 35 16.75 14.59 14.98
CA CYS A 35 16.10 14.67 16.27
C CYS A 35 16.50 13.47 17.14
N ALA A 36 16.70 13.68 18.44
CA ALA A 36 17.03 12.64 19.40
C ALA A 36 16.06 12.64 20.60
N THR A 37 15.64 11.46 21.02
CA THR A 37 14.72 11.25 22.14
C THR A 37 15.47 10.86 23.40
N GLY A 38 16.27 11.78 23.92
CA GLY A 38 17.00 11.53 25.18
C GLY A 38 18.29 10.71 25.03
N GLY A 39 19.11 10.76 26.02
CA GLY A 39 20.42 10.12 26.10
C GLY A 39 21.32 10.92 27.04
N PRO A 40 22.59 10.47 27.26
CA PRO A 40 23.54 11.18 28.12
C PRO A 40 24.08 12.48 27.49
N PHE A 41 23.62 12.83 26.27
CA PHE A 41 24.06 14.03 25.55
C PHE A 41 22.92 15.06 25.48
N ASP A 42 23.29 16.35 25.50
CA ASP A 42 22.34 17.44 25.30
C ASP A 42 21.64 17.32 23.94
N VAL A 43 20.31 17.17 24.00
CA VAL A 43 19.49 17.06 22.81
C VAL A 43 19.24 18.47 22.29
N ARG A 44 19.90 18.84 21.19
CA ARG A 44 19.71 20.16 20.55
C ARG A 44 18.34 20.33 19.92
N THR A 45 17.75 19.24 19.43
CA THR A 45 16.45 19.25 18.77
C THR A 45 15.64 18.03 19.26
N PRO A 46 14.66 18.22 20.18
CA PRO A 46 13.81 17.14 20.62
C PRO A 46 12.93 16.65 19.47
N CYS A 47 12.72 15.33 19.40
CA CYS A 47 11.74 14.80 18.46
C CYS A 47 10.32 15.24 18.85
N PRO A 48 9.41 15.41 17.87
CA PRO A 48 8.00 15.66 18.16
C PRO A 48 7.42 14.59 19.08
N ASP A 49 6.51 14.97 19.95
CA ASP A 49 5.88 14.05 20.92
C ASP A 49 5.23 12.84 20.27
N ALA A 50 4.73 12.99 19.04
CA ALA A 50 4.14 11.92 18.25
C ALA A 50 5.16 11.04 17.49
N SER A 51 6.47 11.26 17.62
CA SER A 51 7.48 10.52 16.84
C SER A 51 7.48 9.01 17.13
N TRP A 52 7.06 8.58 18.33
CA TRP A 52 6.89 7.18 18.71
C TRP A 52 5.86 6.43 17.82
N LEU A 53 4.91 7.17 17.21
CA LEU A 53 3.93 6.60 16.30
C LEU A 53 4.55 5.98 15.04
N ILE A 54 5.81 6.32 14.71
CA ILE A 54 6.52 5.66 13.59
C ILE A 54 6.65 4.15 13.82
N MET A 55 6.79 3.72 15.07
CA MET A 55 6.97 2.32 15.42
C MET A 55 5.66 1.50 15.34
N VAL A 56 4.51 2.15 15.47
CA VAL A 56 3.19 1.48 15.52
C VAL A 56 2.66 1.11 14.13
N PRO A 57 2.75 1.97 13.10
CA PRO A 57 2.17 1.68 11.80
C PRO A 57 2.75 0.45 11.10
N LEU A 58 4.04 0.17 11.29
CA LEU A 58 4.69 -0.94 10.58
C LEU A 58 4.11 -2.32 10.92
N PRO A 59 4.04 -2.75 12.19
CA PRO A 59 3.42 -4.03 12.53
C PRO A 59 1.93 -4.09 12.21
N LEU A 60 1.21 -2.95 12.30
CA LEU A 60 -0.20 -2.88 11.91
C LEU A 60 -0.39 -3.03 10.40
N ALA A 61 0.49 -2.44 9.59
CA ALA A 61 0.47 -2.62 8.14
C ALA A 61 0.74 -4.07 7.74
N ILE A 62 1.68 -4.74 8.41
CA ILE A 62 1.91 -6.19 8.22
C ILE A 62 0.66 -6.99 8.60
N GLY A 63 0.00 -6.63 9.71
CA GLY A 63 -1.28 -7.22 10.10
C GLY A 63 -2.37 -7.03 9.04
N ALA A 64 -2.46 -5.84 8.42
CA ALA A 64 -3.38 -5.57 7.32
C ALA A 64 -3.13 -6.47 6.11
N LEU A 65 -1.86 -6.72 5.77
CA LEU A 65 -1.49 -7.66 4.70
C LEU A 65 -1.91 -9.09 5.03
N ALA A 66 -1.69 -9.53 6.28
CA ALA A 66 -2.11 -10.85 6.73
C ALA A 66 -3.63 -11.02 6.67
N VAL A 67 -4.40 -10.02 7.12
CA VAL A 67 -5.86 -10.01 7.01
C VAL A 67 -6.30 -10.04 5.53
N GLY A 68 -5.67 -9.24 4.67
CA GLY A 68 -5.93 -9.23 3.24
C GLY A 68 -5.66 -10.58 2.56
N ALA A 69 -4.57 -11.23 2.93
CA ALA A 69 -4.19 -12.52 2.37
C ALA A 69 -5.09 -13.68 2.87
N TYR A 70 -5.33 -13.72 4.17
CA TYR A 70 -6.00 -14.84 4.82
C TYR A 70 -7.53 -14.74 4.78
N LEU A 71 -8.08 -13.62 5.26
CA LEU A 71 -9.54 -13.42 5.36
C LEU A 71 -10.15 -12.94 4.05
N GLY A 72 -9.46 -12.11 3.28
CA GLY A 72 -9.92 -11.63 1.98
C GLY A 72 -10.01 -12.74 0.95
N GLY A 73 -9.17 -13.76 1.07
CA GLY A 73 -9.22 -14.95 0.22
C GLY A 73 -9.12 -14.64 -1.27
N GLY A 74 -8.36 -13.59 -1.65
CA GLY A 74 -8.18 -13.17 -3.05
C GLY A 74 -9.36 -12.42 -3.66
N PHE A 75 -10.37 -12.04 -2.87
CA PHE A 75 -11.50 -11.22 -3.31
C PHE A 75 -11.11 -9.74 -3.37
N GLY A 76 -11.57 -9.05 -4.41
CA GLY A 76 -11.37 -7.61 -4.60
C GLY A 76 -9.95 -7.27 -5.07
N THR A 77 -9.65 -5.98 -5.16
CA THR A 77 -8.29 -5.52 -5.51
C THR A 77 -7.29 -6.04 -4.48
N PRO A 78 -6.35 -6.91 -4.88
CA PRO A 78 -5.55 -7.65 -3.91
C PRO A 78 -4.49 -6.76 -3.27
N LEU A 79 -4.68 -6.43 -2.00
CA LEU A 79 -3.73 -5.62 -1.24
C LEU A 79 -2.33 -6.23 -1.24
N THR A 80 -2.22 -7.55 -1.13
CA THR A 80 -0.94 -8.27 -1.15
C THR A 80 -0.14 -8.04 -2.43
N THR A 81 -0.81 -7.82 -3.56
CA THR A 81 -0.17 -7.49 -4.84
C THR A 81 0.23 -6.01 -4.89
N TRP A 82 -0.63 -5.12 -4.37
CA TRP A 82 -0.45 -3.68 -4.52
C TRP A 82 0.27 -3.01 -3.35
N ALA A 83 0.35 -3.64 -2.17
CA ALA A 83 0.97 -3.02 -1.00
C ALA A 83 2.42 -2.62 -1.27
N PHE A 84 3.23 -3.51 -1.84
CA PHE A 84 4.63 -3.21 -2.14
C PHE A 84 4.75 -2.07 -3.18
N PRO A 85 4.15 -2.14 -4.38
CA PRO A 85 4.19 -1.04 -5.33
C PRO A 85 3.73 0.30 -4.75
N LEU A 86 2.59 0.32 -4.05
CA LEU A 86 2.02 1.56 -3.51
C LEU A 86 2.89 2.16 -2.40
N THR A 87 3.47 1.33 -1.53
CA THR A 87 4.38 1.79 -0.49
C THR A 87 5.60 2.48 -1.11
N PHE A 88 6.24 1.83 -2.07
CA PHE A 88 7.44 2.39 -2.70
C PHE A 88 7.13 3.61 -3.58
N LEU A 89 6.03 3.62 -4.32
CA LEU A 89 5.58 4.80 -5.05
C LEU A 89 5.28 5.97 -4.11
N GLY A 90 4.60 5.70 -2.98
CA GLY A 90 4.30 6.72 -1.98
C GLY A 90 5.55 7.29 -1.34
N PHE A 91 6.51 6.46 -0.94
CA PHE A 91 7.81 6.95 -0.45
C PHE A 91 8.55 7.74 -1.51
N GLY A 92 8.60 7.26 -2.75
CA GLY A 92 9.22 7.99 -3.85
C GLY A 92 8.65 9.41 -4.00
N ILE A 93 7.33 9.53 -4.01
CA ILE A 93 6.63 10.83 -4.07
C ILE A 93 6.96 11.67 -2.83
N ALA A 94 6.94 11.11 -1.63
CA ALA A 94 7.26 11.83 -0.40
C ALA A 94 8.70 12.36 -0.40
N PHE A 95 9.68 11.59 -0.89
CA PHE A 95 11.07 12.03 -1.03
C PHE A 95 11.19 13.18 -2.05
N PHE A 96 10.47 13.14 -3.17
CA PHE A 96 10.45 14.26 -4.12
C PHE A 96 9.83 15.52 -3.50
N ILE A 97 8.69 15.39 -2.83
CA ILE A 97 8.07 16.54 -2.13
C ILE A 97 9.04 17.12 -1.11
N GLY A 98 9.68 16.28 -0.29
CA GLY A 98 10.68 16.70 0.69
C GLY A 98 11.89 17.40 0.05
N ALA A 99 12.39 16.90 -1.08
CA ALA A 99 13.50 17.52 -1.79
C ALA A 99 13.19 18.95 -2.26
N PHE A 100 11.97 19.17 -2.79
CA PHE A 100 11.57 20.49 -3.29
C PHE A 100 11.09 21.44 -2.19
N ALA A 101 10.36 20.93 -1.19
CA ALA A 101 9.78 21.77 -0.14
C ALA A 101 10.81 22.18 0.93
N ALA A 102 11.74 21.28 1.29
CA ALA A 102 12.70 21.53 2.37
C ALA A 102 14.12 21.90 1.89
N GLY A 103 14.34 21.96 0.57
CA GLY A 103 15.68 22.25 0.02
C GLY A 103 16.73 21.20 0.39
N VAL A 104 16.31 20.00 0.75
CA VAL A 104 17.15 18.92 1.28
C VAL A 104 17.87 18.21 0.13
N GLY A 105 18.81 18.84 -0.49
CA GLY A 105 19.82 18.30 -1.35
C GLY A 105 19.42 17.19 -2.37
N TRP A 106 20.20 17.02 -3.38
CA TRP A 106 19.94 16.09 -4.49
C TRP A 106 19.88 14.61 -4.08
N GLY A 107 20.43 14.23 -2.90
CA GLY A 107 20.33 12.87 -2.38
C GLY A 107 18.88 12.39 -2.20
N PHE A 108 17.97 13.29 -1.80
CA PHE A 108 16.55 12.99 -1.70
C PHE A 108 15.91 12.72 -3.07
N LEU A 109 16.37 13.42 -4.11
CA LEU A 109 15.90 13.15 -5.49
C LEU A 109 16.33 11.76 -5.97
N VAL A 110 17.56 11.36 -5.68
CA VAL A 110 18.06 10.03 -6.03
C VAL A 110 17.30 8.94 -5.27
N CYS A 111 17.11 9.09 -3.97
CA CYS A 111 16.30 8.15 -3.18
C CYS A 111 14.87 8.08 -3.70
N GLY A 112 14.26 9.24 -3.98
CA GLY A 112 12.91 9.31 -4.56
C GLY A 112 12.81 8.55 -5.88
N ALA A 113 13.77 8.76 -6.79
CA ALA A 113 13.81 8.06 -8.07
C ALA A 113 13.96 6.54 -7.90
N LEU A 114 14.84 6.09 -7.01
CA LEU A 114 15.01 4.67 -6.70
C LEU A 114 13.71 4.05 -6.18
N PHE A 115 13.05 4.70 -5.23
CA PHE A 115 11.77 4.21 -4.70
C PHE A 115 10.68 4.18 -5.76
N LEU A 116 10.58 5.20 -6.63
CA LEU A 116 9.62 5.18 -7.74
C LEU A 116 9.87 4.00 -8.68
N VAL A 117 11.12 3.74 -9.04
CA VAL A 117 11.49 2.59 -9.89
C VAL A 117 11.14 1.27 -9.20
N MET A 118 11.46 1.12 -7.91
CA MET A 118 11.12 -0.07 -7.12
C MET A 118 9.62 -0.32 -7.02
N GLY A 119 8.79 0.71 -7.01
CA GLY A 119 7.34 0.57 -7.02
C GLY A 119 6.76 0.37 -8.41
N ALA A 120 7.25 1.11 -9.41
CA ALA A 120 6.72 1.11 -10.78
C ALA A 120 6.97 -0.21 -11.51
N ILE A 121 8.15 -0.82 -11.35
CA ILE A 121 8.49 -2.06 -12.04
C ILE A 121 7.55 -3.22 -11.65
N PRO A 122 7.34 -3.55 -10.36
CA PRO A 122 6.38 -4.58 -9.98
C PRO A 122 4.96 -4.26 -10.42
N ALA A 123 4.51 -3.01 -10.28
CA ALA A 123 3.19 -2.58 -10.73
C ALA A 123 3.00 -2.84 -12.23
N ALA A 124 3.99 -2.46 -13.04
CA ALA A 124 3.98 -2.70 -14.48
C ALA A 124 3.97 -4.20 -14.81
N ILE A 125 4.75 -5.02 -14.11
CA ILE A 125 4.77 -6.46 -14.29
C ILE A 125 3.40 -7.09 -13.99
N PHE A 126 2.74 -6.68 -12.88
CA PHE A 126 1.43 -7.21 -12.52
C PHE A 126 0.37 -6.84 -13.55
N LEU A 127 0.34 -5.58 -13.99
CA LEU A 127 -0.57 -5.10 -15.02
C LEU A 127 -0.29 -5.74 -16.39
N TRP A 128 0.96 -6.01 -16.70
CA TRP A 128 1.32 -6.64 -17.95
C TRP A 128 0.98 -8.14 -17.99
N ARG A 129 1.20 -8.85 -16.87
CA ARG A 129 0.96 -10.32 -16.79
C ARG A 129 -0.52 -10.66 -16.76
N ASP A 130 -1.27 -10.06 -15.83
CA ASP A 130 -2.70 -10.33 -15.67
C ASP A 130 -3.44 -9.10 -15.13
N PRO A 131 -3.75 -8.12 -16.01
CA PRO A 131 -4.39 -6.87 -15.59
C PRO A 131 -5.74 -7.11 -14.91
N ARG A 132 -6.47 -8.15 -15.34
CA ARG A 132 -7.78 -8.47 -14.78
C ARG A 132 -7.65 -8.89 -13.32
N ARG A 133 -6.78 -9.88 -13.04
CA ARG A 133 -6.55 -10.35 -11.67
C ARG A 133 -5.87 -9.31 -10.79
N ALA A 134 -5.02 -8.46 -11.35
CA ALA A 134 -4.42 -7.37 -10.61
C ALA A 134 -5.48 -6.40 -10.05
N ILE A 135 -6.60 -6.22 -10.76
CA ILE A 135 -7.68 -5.29 -10.36
C ILE A 135 -8.78 -6.00 -9.56
N VAL A 136 -9.19 -7.18 -10.00
CA VAL A 136 -10.37 -7.88 -9.45
C VAL A 136 -10.02 -8.90 -8.37
N GLY A 137 -8.76 -9.35 -8.33
CA GLY A 137 -8.33 -10.46 -7.49
C GLY A 137 -8.52 -11.82 -8.15
N THR A 138 -8.49 -12.88 -7.35
CA THR A 138 -8.51 -14.26 -7.84
C THR A 138 -9.86 -14.96 -7.70
N VAL A 139 -10.76 -14.40 -6.90
CA VAL A 139 -12.10 -14.95 -6.66
C VAL A 139 -13.17 -13.87 -6.66
N ASP A 140 -14.40 -14.25 -6.98
CA ASP A 140 -15.57 -13.38 -6.90
C ASP A 140 -16.09 -13.25 -5.45
N ILE A 141 -17.13 -12.43 -5.25
CA ILE A 141 -17.79 -12.21 -3.96
C ILE A 141 -18.33 -13.52 -3.34
N ARG A 142 -18.68 -14.51 -4.18
CA ARG A 142 -19.19 -15.82 -3.77
C ARG A 142 -18.09 -16.85 -3.56
N GLY A 143 -16.83 -16.50 -3.85
CA GLY A 143 -15.67 -17.38 -3.70
C GLY A 143 -15.39 -18.28 -4.90
N ARG A 144 -16.03 -18.04 -6.04
CA ARG A 144 -15.73 -18.77 -7.28
C ARG A 144 -14.46 -18.18 -7.90
N ARG A 145 -13.61 -19.04 -8.42
CA ARG A 145 -12.32 -18.61 -8.99
C ARG A 145 -12.50 -17.92 -10.34
N PHE A 146 -11.75 -16.86 -10.56
CA PHE A 146 -11.61 -16.26 -11.88
C PHE A 146 -10.58 -16.99 -12.72
N ALA A 147 -10.89 -17.17 -14.01
CA ALA A 147 -9.95 -17.71 -14.98
C ALA A 147 -8.70 -16.82 -15.09
N PRO A 148 -7.49 -17.38 -15.22
CA PRO A 148 -6.29 -16.61 -15.47
C PRO A 148 -6.37 -15.91 -16.83
N GLY A 149 -5.80 -14.70 -16.92
CA GLY A 149 -5.74 -13.97 -18.18
C GLY A 149 -4.88 -14.69 -19.23
N PRO A 150 -5.07 -14.38 -20.52
CA PRO A 150 -4.39 -15.08 -21.63
C PRO A 150 -2.87 -14.95 -21.60
N ARG A 151 -2.31 -13.89 -20.98
CA ARG A 151 -0.86 -13.73 -20.82
C ARG A 151 -0.31 -14.49 -19.61
N ALA A 152 -1.09 -14.66 -18.56
CA ALA A 152 -0.73 -15.49 -17.42
C ALA A 152 -0.66 -16.98 -17.81
N ARG A 153 -1.46 -17.39 -18.81
CA ARG A 153 -1.43 -18.74 -19.38
C ARG A 153 -0.17 -19.02 -20.21
N ARG A 154 0.51 -18.00 -20.73
CA ARG A 154 1.77 -18.12 -21.48
C ARG A 154 3.01 -18.16 -20.57
N GLY A 155 2.86 -18.60 -19.33
CA GLY A 155 3.99 -18.87 -18.43
C GLY A 155 4.96 -19.89 -19.02
N LEU A 156 6.19 -19.90 -18.49
CA LEU A 156 7.34 -20.70 -18.98
C LEU A 156 7.11 -22.22 -19.03
N VAL A 157 6.02 -22.71 -18.47
CA VAL A 157 5.58 -24.10 -18.57
C VAL A 157 4.14 -24.08 -19.09
N PRO A 158 3.85 -24.59 -20.28
CA PRO A 158 2.50 -24.83 -20.72
C PRO A 158 1.91 -25.91 -19.80
N SER A 159 1.16 -25.52 -18.78
CA SER A 159 0.36 -26.48 -18.06
C SER A 159 -0.81 -26.87 -18.99
N GLU A 160 -0.77 -28.05 -19.50
CA GLU A 160 -1.88 -28.71 -20.22
C GLU A 160 -3.05 -29.03 -19.27
N GLU A 161 -3.02 -28.51 -18.02
CA GLU A 161 -4.12 -28.71 -17.10
C GLU A 161 -5.40 -28.07 -17.65
N PRO A 162 -6.44 -28.88 -17.89
CA PRO A 162 -7.72 -28.37 -18.36
C PRO A 162 -8.23 -27.33 -17.35
N GLU A 163 -8.76 -26.24 -17.88
CA GLU A 163 -9.35 -25.17 -17.07
C GLU A 163 -10.38 -25.78 -16.09
N PRO A 164 -10.21 -25.62 -14.77
CA PRO A 164 -11.11 -26.26 -13.83
C PRO A 164 -12.55 -25.80 -14.11
N ALA A 165 -13.44 -26.77 -14.27
CA ALA A 165 -14.85 -26.53 -14.56
C ALA A 165 -15.40 -25.54 -13.51
N GLY A 166 -16.07 -24.46 -13.98
CA GLY A 166 -16.64 -23.44 -13.11
C GLY A 166 -15.81 -22.17 -12.89
N THR A 167 -14.74 -21.98 -13.64
CA THR A 167 -14.03 -20.68 -13.62
C THR A 167 -14.83 -19.59 -14.32
N LEU A 168 -14.83 -18.40 -13.72
CA LEU A 168 -15.54 -17.22 -14.24
C LEU A 168 -14.56 -16.30 -14.96
N VAL A 169 -15.04 -15.63 -16.00
CA VAL A 169 -14.32 -14.52 -16.61
C VAL A 169 -14.73 -13.24 -15.86
N PRO A 170 -13.77 -12.47 -15.28
CA PRO A 170 -14.11 -11.23 -14.60
C PRO A 170 -14.75 -10.24 -15.55
N THR A 171 -15.84 -9.62 -15.12
CA THR A 171 -16.53 -8.57 -15.87
C THR A 171 -15.95 -7.19 -15.53
N VAL A 172 -16.27 -6.18 -16.35
CA VAL A 172 -15.93 -4.79 -16.05
C VAL A 172 -16.59 -4.33 -14.74
N ALA A 173 -17.83 -4.79 -14.50
CA ALA A 173 -18.55 -4.48 -13.27
C ALA A 173 -17.84 -5.02 -12.02
N ASP A 174 -17.26 -6.21 -12.09
CA ASP A 174 -16.45 -6.78 -11.00
C ASP A 174 -15.22 -5.92 -10.73
N GLY A 175 -14.56 -5.42 -11.79
CA GLY A 175 -13.42 -4.52 -11.69
C GLY A 175 -13.77 -3.19 -11.02
N VAL A 176 -14.82 -2.54 -11.51
CA VAL A 176 -15.29 -1.26 -10.94
C VAL A 176 -15.67 -1.42 -9.48
N ARG A 177 -16.44 -2.47 -9.15
CA ARG A 177 -16.85 -2.74 -7.77
C ARG A 177 -15.65 -2.99 -6.84
N SER A 178 -14.69 -3.81 -7.27
CA SER A 178 -13.48 -4.10 -6.50
C SER A 178 -12.67 -2.84 -6.22
N LEU A 179 -12.49 -2.02 -7.25
CA LEU A 179 -11.74 -0.77 -7.15
C LEU A 179 -12.44 0.25 -6.25
N LEU A 180 -13.77 0.40 -6.37
CA LEU A 180 -14.55 1.30 -5.52
C LEU A 180 -14.47 0.91 -4.05
N ILE A 181 -14.52 -0.38 -3.72
CA ILE A 181 -14.36 -0.85 -2.33
C ILE A 181 -12.96 -0.50 -1.81
N ALA A 182 -11.92 -0.74 -2.59
CA ALA A 182 -10.55 -0.44 -2.18
C ALA A 182 -10.32 1.06 -1.99
N ILE A 183 -10.78 1.90 -2.94
CA ILE A 183 -10.64 3.36 -2.87
C ILE A 183 -11.43 3.94 -1.70
N ALA A 184 -12.68 3.54 -1.52
CA ALA A 184 -13.51 4.03 -0.41
C ALA A 184 -12.91 3.66 0.94
N ALA A 185 -12.47 2.41 1.11
CA ALA A 185 -11.83 1.95 2.33
C ALA A 185 -10.50 2.68 2.60
N ALA A 186 -9.68 2.86 1.56
CA ALA A 186 -8.42 3.61 1.67
C ALA A 186 -8.67 5.08 2.02
N ALA A 187 -9.64 5.74 1.40
CA ALA A 187 -9.99 7.13 1.70
C ALA A 187 -10.42 7.30 3.17
N ILE A 188 -11.24 6.38 3.69
CA ILE A 188 -11.61 6.39 5.12
C ILE A 188 -10.36 6.23 5.99
N GLY A 189 -9.45 5.32 5.66
CA GLY A 189 -8.20 5.12 6.39
C GLY A 189 -7.33 6.38 6.43
N VAL A 190 -7.19 7.09 5.31
CA VAL A 190 -6.46 8.36 5.22
C VAL A 190 -7.10 9.43 6.13
N VAL A 191 -8.41 9.59 6.06
CA VAL A 191 -9.13 10.58 6.90
C VAL A 191 -8.96 10.27 8.38
N LEU A 192 -9.10 9.01 8.79
CA LEU A 192 -8.89 8.60 10.18
C LEU A 192 -7.46 8.87 10.67
N ALA A 193 -6.46 8.64 9.83
CA ALA A 193 -5.07 8.94 10.17
C ALA A 193 -4.85 10.44 10.38
N GLN A 194 -5.40 11.28 9.50
CA GLN A 194 -5.32 12.74 9.63
C GLN A 194 -6.02 13.25 10.90
N LEU A 195 -7.22 12.73 11.18
CA LEU A 195 -7.94 13.09 12.40
C LEU A 195 -7.16 12.70 13.66
N LEU A 196 -6.53 11.53 13.66
CA LEU A 196 -5.72 11.09 14.79
C LEU A 196 -4.51 12.00 15.00
N VAL A 197 -3.76 12.33 13.94
CA VAL A 197 -2.60 13.23 14.03
C VAL A 197 -3.02 14.61 14.53
N ASN A 198 -4.13 15.17 14.02
CA ASN A 198 -4.65 16.45 14.46
C ASN A 198 -5.18 16.45 15.91
N ALA A 199 -5.53 15.29 16.46
CA ALA A 199 -6.00 15.17 17.84
C ALA A 199 -4.86 15.03 18.86
N ILE A 200 -3.67 14.62 18.39
CA ILE A 200 -2.49 14.39 19.25
C ILE A 200 -1.51 15.59 19.20
N GLY A 201 -1.48 16.32 18.09
CA GLY A 201 -0.63 17.50 17.88
C GLY A 201 -1.34 18.77 18.19
#